data_c0e09e710190f97793a3be0db1067aa9
#
_entry.id   c0e09e710190f97793a3be0db1067aa9
#
_cell.length_a   1.000
_cell.length_b   1.000
_cell.length_c   1.000
_cell.angle_alpha   90.00
_cell.angle_beta   90.00
_cell.angle_gamma   90.00
#
_symmetry.space_group_name_H-M   'P 1'
#
loop_
_entity.id
_entity.type
_entity.pdbx_description
1 polymer ?
#
loop_
_entity_poly.entity_id
_entity_poly.type
_entity_poly.pdbx_seq_one_letter_code
_entity_poly.pdbx_strand_id
1 'polypeptide(L)'
;MSYQIYECNINEKEIILAGILKNGFILAEKIKSNLEKISEIKIILCSIEIDKKNPLNQVKSNIKHEQYKNKSVVLVDDVLHSGTTLIYGVKHFLDYPLKQFKTAVLVNRNHKKYPVKADFKGISLSTSINKHVEVVFSKKNSKVTLV
;
A
#
# COMPACT_ATOMS: atom_id res chain seq x y z
N MET A 1 -2.73 11.63 -3.26
CA MET A 1 -2.94 10.17 -3.47
C MET A 1 -4.42 9.79 -3.62
N SER A 2 -5.31 10.15 -2.69
CA SER A 2 -6.71 9.70 -2.76
C SER A 2 -7.42 10.08 -4.06
N TYR A 3 -7.28 11.30 -4.56
CA TYR A 3 -7.81 11.69 -5.87
C TYR A 3 -7.25 10.88 -7.03
N GLN A 4 -5.95 10.57 -7.03
CA GLN A 4 -5.32 9.75 -8.07
C GLN A 4 -5.84 8.30 -8.05
N ILE A 5 -6.06 7.75 -6.85
CA ILE A 5 -6.67 6.43 -6.69
C ILE A 5 -8.12 6.45 -7.19
N TYR A 6 -8.87 7.51 -6.87
CA TYR A 6 -10.23 7.70 -7.36
C TYR A 6 -10.27 7.77 -8.90
N GLU A 7 -9.44 8.59 -9.52
CA GLU A 7 -9.37 8.72 -10.99
C GLU A 7 -9.10 7.40 -11.70
N CYS A 8 -8.18 6.58 -11.15
CA CYS A 8 -7.90 5.25 -11.70
C CYS A 8 -9.04 4.24 -11.52
N ASN A 9 -10.01 4.53 -10.65
CA ASN A 9 -11.09 3.63 -10.27
C ASN A 9 -12.49 4.25 -10.48
N ILE A 10 -12.58 5.30 -11.28
CA ILE A 10 -13.81 6.09 -11.43
C ILE A 10 -15.03 5.27 -11.89
N ASN A 11 -14.80 4.18 -12.61
CA ASN A 11 -15.85 3.27 -13.09
C ASN A 11 -16.05 2.05 -12.19
N GLU A 12 -15.34 1.98 -11.06
CA GLU A 12 -15.46 0.86 -10.13
C GLU A 12 -16.56 1.15 -9.10
N LYS A 13 -17.35 0.11 -8.80
CA LYS A 13 -18.32 0.15 -7.69
C LYS A 13 -17.68 -0.20 -6.35
N GLU A 14 -16.62 -0.99 -6.41
CA GLU A 14 -15.92 -1.51 -5.24
C GLU A 14 -14.43 -1.69 -5.54
N ILE A 15 -13.56 -1.30 -4.60
CA ILE A 15 -12.11 -1.54 -4.66
C ILE A 15 -11.60 -2.10 -3.34
N ILE A 16 -10.46 -2.79 -3.42
CA ILE A 16 -9.73 -3.30 -2.24
C ILE A 16 -8.57 -2.36 -1.94
N LEU A 17 -8.49 -1.85 -0.72
CA LEU A 17 -7.29 -1.24 -0.18
C LEU A 17 -6.60 -2.22 0.75
N ALA A 18 -5.46 -2.74 0.34
CA ALA A 18 -4.68 -3.71 1.09
C ALA A 18 -3.49 -3.02 1.75
N GLY A 19 -3.59 -2.78 3.05
CA GLY A 19 -2.50 -2.15 3.82
C GLY A 19 -1.56 -3.17 4.43
N ILE A 20 -0.26 -3.01 4.21
CA ILE A 20 0.77 -3.84 4.85
C ILE A 20 0.94 -3.41 6.30
N LEU A 21 0.81 -4.37 7.23
CA LEU A 21 0.96 -4.09 8.66
C LEU A 21 2.41 -3.63 9.00
N LYS A 22 2.60 -2.60 9.88
CA LYS A 22 1.58 -1.89 10.66
C LYS A 22 1.19 -0.55 10.01
N ASN A 23 2.16 0.24 9.62
CA ASN A 23 1.96 1.62 9.14
C ASN A 23 1.24 1.70 7.79
N GLY A 24 1.49 0.75 6.88
CA GLY A 24 0.79 0.70 5.61
C GLY A 24 -0.72 0.50 5.79
N PHE A 25 -1.14 -0.26 6.80
CA PHE A 25 -2.56 -0.42 7.12
C PHE A 25 -3.17 0.88 7.66
N ILE A 26 -2.47 1.59 8.56
CA ILE A 26 -2.93 2.90 9.07
C ILE A 26 -3.04 3.91 7.91
N LEU A 27 -2.10 3.89 6.98
CA LEU A 27 -2.17 4.72 5.78
C LEU A 27 -3.39 4.35 4.91
N ALA A 28 -3.65 3.06 4.73
CA ALA A 28 -4.81 2.58 3.98
C ALA A 28 -6.13 3.03 4.63
N GLU A 29 -6.25 3.01 5.96
CA GLU A 29 -7.40 3.55 6.70
C GLU A 29 -7.59 5.06 6.43
N LYS A 30 -6.51 5.85 6.44
CA LYS A 30 -6.56 7.28 6.13
C LYS A 30 -6.97 7.54 4.67
N ILE A 31 -6.45 6.75 3.73
CA ILE A 31 -6.83 6.83 2.31
C ILE A 31 -8.31 6.47 2.15
N LYS A 32 -8.78 5.39 2.79
CA LYS A 32 -10.19 5.01 2.80
C LYS A 32 -11.08 6.15 3.28
N SER A 33 -10.78 6.73 4.44
CA SER A 33 -11.54 7.85 4.99
C SER A 33 -11.62 9.05 4.03
N ASN A 34 -10.56 9.32 3.28
CA ASN A 34 -10.56 10.38 2.26
C ASN A 34 -11.37 10.00 1.02
N LEU A 35 -11.26 8.76 0.55
CA LEU A 35 -12.01 8.26 -0.61
C LEU A 35 -13.52 8.27 -0.35
N GLU A 36 -13.95 7.91 0.84
CA GLU A 36 -15.37 7.93 1.25
C GLU A 36 -15.96 9.35 1.29
N LYS A 37 -15.13 10.39 1.39
CA LYS A 37 -15.56 11.79 1.32
C LYS A 37 -15.70 12.32 -0.11
N ILE A 38 -14.96 11.74 -1.07
CA ILE A 38 -14.88 12.27 -2.45
C ILE A 38 -15.53 11.34 -3.47
N SER A 39 -15.97 10.14 -3.08
CA SER A 39 -16.56 9.16 -3.98
C SER A 39 -17.58 8.28 -3.27
N GLU A 40 -18.45 7.64 -4.06
CA GLU A 40 -19.37 6.61 -3.59
C GLU A 40 -18.83 5.18 -3.79
N ILE A 41 -17.56 5.03 -4.15
CA ILE A 41 -16.92 3.73 -4.33
C ILE A 41 -16.87 3.03 -2.98
N LYS A 42 -17.38 1.81 -2.93
CA LYS A 42 -17.27 0.96 -1.74
C LYS A 42 -15.81 0.54 -1.54
N ILE A 43 -15.23 0.85 -0.39
CA ILE A 43 -13.85 0.53 -0.06
C ILE A 43 -13.81 -0.66 0.90
N ILE A 44 -13.28 -1.78 0.44
CA ILE A 44 -12.97 -2.93 1.29
C ILE A 44 -11.54 -2.77 1.78
N LEU A 45 -11.37 -2.68 3.09
CA LEU A 45 -10.07 -2.60 3.73
C LEU A 45 -9.54 -4.01 4.00
N CYS A 46 -8.30 -4.26 3.61
CA CYS A 46 -7.61 -5.52 3.80
C CYS A 46 -6.30 -5.30 4.54
N SER A 47 -6.01 -6.10 5.55
CA SER A 47 -4.71 -6.14 6.22
C SER A 47 -3.85 -7.27 5.66
N ILE A 48 -2.60 -6.95 5.35
CA ILE A 48 -1.59 -7.90 4.89
C ILE A 48 -0.43 -7.93 5.88
N GLU A 49 -0.15 -9.11 6.43
CA GLU A 49 1.00 -9.32 7.29
C GLU A 49 2.10 -10.06 6.53
N ILE A 50 3.26 -9.43 6.42
CA ILE A 50 4.45 -9.98 5.76
C ILE A 50 5.59 -10.03 6.78
N ASP A 51 6.22 -11.18 6.91
CA ASP A 51 7.43 -11.30 7.73
C ASP A 51 8.60 -10.59 7.04
N LYS A 52 8.96 -9.42 7.54
CA LYS A 52 10.04 -8.60 6.98
C LYS A 52 11.42 -9.25 7.13
N LYS A 53 11.60 -10.17 8.08
CA LYS A 53 12.88 -10.91 8.28
C LYS A 53 12.97 -12.12 7.36
N ASN A 54 11.85 -12.80 7.14
CA ASN A 54 11.76 -13.91 6.21
C ASN A 54 10.53 -13.79 5.30
N PRO A 55 10.61 -13.01 4.21
CA PRO A 55 9.47 -12.77 3.32
C PRO A 55 8.96 -14.01 2.58
N LEU A 56 9.72 -15.13 2.62
CA LEU A 56 9.30 -16.43 2.08
C LEU A 56 8.22 -17.10 2.94
N ASN A 57 8.07 -16.69 4.19
CA ASN A 57 6.99 -17.15 5.04
C ASN A 57 5.63 -16.76 4.44
N GLN A 58 4.62 -17.57 4.74
CA GLN A 58 3.28 -17.35 4.24
C GLN A 58 2.76 -15.96 4.63
N VAL A 59 2.32 -15.21 3.62
CA VAL A 59 1.62 -13.93 3.82
C VAL A 59 0.24 -14.20 4.41
N LYS A 60 -0.10 -13.46 5.47
CA LYS A 60 -1.42 -13.55 6.09
C LYS A 60 -2.28 -12.38 5.65
N SER A 61 -3.52 -12.67 5.30
CA SER A 61 -4.54 -11.70 4.92
C SER A 61 -5.80 -11.91 5.72
N ASN A 62 -6.49 -10.82 6.08
CA ASN A 62 -7.80 -10.91 6.75
C ASN A 62 -8.96 -11.09 5.79
N ILE A 63 -8.72 -11.12 4.48
CA ILE A 63 -9.72 -11.44 3.45
C ILE A 63 -9.26 -12.65 2.62
N LYS A 64 -10.25 -13.40 2.10
CA LYS A 64 -10.01 -14.55 1.22
C LYS A 64 -9.94 -14.10 -0.24
N HIS A 65 -9.37 -14.95 -1.10
CA HIS A 65 -9.21 -14.65 -2.52
C HIS A 65 -10.54 -14.42 -3.26
N GLU A 66 -11.63 -15.03 -2.83
CA GLU A 66 -12.96 -14.81 -3.42
C GLU A 66 -13.41 -13.35 -3.28
N GLN A 67 -12.91 -12.65 -2.26
CA GLN A 67 -13.28 -11.26 -2.00
C GLN A 67 -12.53 -10.26 -2.87
N TYR A 68 -11.34 -10.61 -3.39
CA TYR A 68 -10.55 -9.72 -4.24
C TYR A 68 -10.37 -10.18 -5.69
N LYS A 69 -10.67 -11.44 -6.01
CA LYS A 69 -10.61 -11.96 -7.38
C LYS A 69 -11.43 -11.11 -8.35
N ASN A 70 -10.85 -10.78 -9.51
CA ASN A 70 -11.44 -9.92 -10.55
C ASN A 70 -11.79 -8.49 -10.10
N LYS A 71 -11.22 -8.01 -8.99
CA LYS A 71 -11.41 -6.64 -8.51
C LYS A 71 -10.17 -5.78 -8.71
N SER A 72 -10.34 -4.47 -8.56
CA SER A 72 -9.24 -3.53 -8.46
C SER A 72 -8.65 -3.55 -7.05
N VAL A 73 -7.34 -3.75 -6.95
CA VAL A 73 -6.60 -3.79 -5.68
C VAL A 73 -5.55 -2.70 -5.66
N VAL A 74 -5.46 -1.98 -4.56
CA VAL A 74 -4.38 -1.03 -4.27
C VAL A 74 -3.64 -1.52 -3.03
N LEU A 75 -2.38 -1.92 -3.22
CA LEU A 75 -1.49 -2.32 -2.13
C LEU A 75 -0.82 -1.08 -1.54
N VAL A 76 -0.94 -0.90 -0.23
CA VAL A 76 -0.51 0.31 0.49
C VAL A 76 0.58 -0.03 1.49
N ASP A 77 1.69 0.71 1.44
CA ASP A 77 2.76 0.67 2.44
C ASP A 77 3.18 2.11 2.83
N ASP A 78 3.88 2.27 3.94
CA ASP A 78 4.33 3.59 4.37
C ASP A 78 5.59 4.04 3.61
N VAL A 79 6.60 3.18 3.50
CA VAL A 79 7.90 3.52 2.88
C VAL A 79 8.33 2.45 1.89
N LEU A 80 8.48 2.82 0.64
CA LEU A 80 9.17 2.00 -0.36
C LEU A 80 10.67 2.27 -0.28
N HIS A 81 11.41 1.34 0.33
CA HIS A 81 12.86 1.37 0.41
C HIS A 81 13.49 0.32 -0.52
N SER A 82 13.72 -0.90 -0.05
CA SER A 82 14.28 -1.98 -0.85
C SER A 82 13.29 -2.59 -1.86
N GLY A 83 12.00 -2.43 -1.60
CA GLY A 83 10.92 -3.05 -2.36
C GLY A 83 10.61 -4.49 -1.96
N THR A 84 11.36 -5.06 -1.01
CA THR A 84 11.16 -6.46 -0.57
C THR A 84 9.73 -6.69 -0.07
N THR A 85 9.26 -5.91 0.88
CA THR A 85 7.92 -6.07 1.44
C THR A 85 6.84 -5.90 0.36
N LEU A 86 7.01 -4.88 -0.47
CA LEU A 86 6.02 -4.55 -1.49
C LEU A 86 5.92 -5.66 -2.55
N ILE A 87 7.04 -6.23 -3.02
CA ILE A 87 7.02 -7.27 -4.06
C ILE A 87 6.41 -8.57 -3.56
N TYR A 88 6.63 -8.94 -2.30
CA TYR A 88 5.98 -10.12 -1.72
C TYR A 88 4.48 -9.90 -1.48
N GLY A 89 4.06 -8.68 -1.18
CA GLY A 89 2.65 -8.30 -1.18
C GLY A 89 2.03 -8.38 -2.58
N VAL A 90 2.73 -7.92 -3.61
CA VAL A 90 2.32 -8.09 -5.02
C VAL A 90 2.15 -9.57 -5.35
N LYS A 91 3.15 -10.39 -5.04
CA LYS A 91 3.11 -11.84 -5.28
C LYS A 91 1.87 -12.49 -4.68
N HIS A 92 1.51 -12.14 -3.44
CA HIS A 92 0.34 -12.71 -2.75
C HIS A 92 -0.96 -12.52 -3.53
N PHE A 93 -1.18 -11.35 -4.12
CA PHE A 93 -2.41 -11.08 -4.87
C PHE A 93 -2.41 -11.66 -6.28
N LEU A 94 -1.25 -11.88 -6.88
CA LEU A 94 -1.13 -12.37 -8.26
C LEU A 94 -1.40 -13.87 -8.44
N ASP A 95 -1.64 -14.61 -7.37
CA ASP A 95 -2.09 -15.99 -7.44
C ASP A 95 -3.51 -16.12 -8.08
N TYR A 96 -4.24 -15.01 -8.17
CA TYR A 96 -5.58 -14.95 -8.75
C TYR A 96 -5.71 -13.77 -9.73
N PRO A 97 -6.59 -13.87 -10.75
CA PRO A 97 -6.79 -12.79 -11.70
C PRO A 97 -7.37 -11.55 -11.01
N LEU A 98 -6.83 -10.40 -11.33
CA LEU A 98 -7.28 -9.10 -10.85
C LEU A 98 -7.73 -8.24 -12.03
N LYS A 99 -8.68 -7.34 -11.80
CA LYS A 99 -9.07 -6.37 -12.82
C LYS A 99 -7.98 -5.30 -13.00
N GLN A 100 -7.43 -4.81 -11.91
CA GLN A 100 -6.32 -3.88 -11.86
C GLN A 100 -5.55 -4.08 -10.56
N PHE A 101 -4.22 -3.86 -10.60
CA PHE A 101 -3.39 -3.86 -9.42
C PHE A 101 -2.47 -2.65 -9.41
N LYS A 102 -2.54 -1.85 -8.37
CA LYS A 102 -1.74 -0.64 -8.16
C LYS A 102 -1.08 -0.65 -6.80
N THR A 103 -0.04 0.16 -6.64
CA THR A 103 0.69 0.33 -5.40
C THR A 103 0.68 1.78 -4.95
N ALA A 104 0.56 2.00 -3.65
CA ALA A 104 0.57 3.32 -3.03
C ALA A 104 1.52 3.36 -1.85
N VAL A 105 2.39 4.37 -1.77
CA VAL A 105 3.29 4.57 -0.64
C VAL A 105 3.33 6.03 -0.23
N LEU A 106 3.53 6.28 1.06
CA LEU A 106 3.69 7.66 1.54
C LEU A 106 5.03 8.23 1.10
N VAL A 107 6.11 7.45 1.25
CA VAL A 107 7.47 7.86 0.89
C VAL A 107 8.09 6.84 -0.05
N ASN A 108 8.53 7.30 -1.22
CA ASN A 108 9.30 6.51 -2.17
C ASN A 108 10.78 6.88 -2.06
N ARG A 109 11.64 5.90 -1.79
CA ARG A 109 13.11 6.02 -1.78
C ARG A 109 13.72 5.31 -2.98
N ASN A 110 14.88 5.81 -3.45
CA ASN A 110 15.52 5.32 -4.69
C ASN A 110 16.45 4.10 -4.52
N HIS A 111 16.47 3.45 -3.35
CA HIS A 111 17.38 2.32 -3.07
C HIS A 111 16.69 0.96 -3.21
N LYS A 112 16.12 0.68 -4.37
CA LYS A 112 15.37 -0.55 -4.60
C LYS A 112 16.28 -1.74 -4.88
N LYS A 113 16.03 -2.85 -4.20
CA LYS A 113 16.62 -4.17 -4.45
C LYS A 113 15.76 -4.99 -5.42
N TYR A 114 14.45 -4.74 -5.43
CA TYR A 114 13.48 -5.44 -6.27
C TYR A 114 12.80 -4.49 -7.27
N PRO A 115 12.40 -4.99 -8.45
CA PRO A 115 11.81 -4.19 -9.52
C PRO A 115 10.34 -3.89 -9.24
N VAL A 116 10.08 -3.06 -8.26
CA VAL A 116 8.75 -2.57 -7.91
C VAL A 116 8.71 -1.05 -7.97
N LYS A 117 7.55 -0.50 -8.28
CA LYS A 117 7.31 0.94 -8.27
C LYS A 117 6.12 1.28 -7.39
N ALA A 118 6.04 2.53 -6.97
CA ALA A 118 4.82 3.11 -6.41
C ALA A 118 4.08 3.82 -7.55
N ASP A 119 2.84 3.39 -7.83
CA ASP A 119 1.97 4.08 -8.78
C ASP A 119 1.48 5.40 -8.19
N PHE A 120 1.12 5.39 -6.91
CA PHE A 120 0.74 6.55 -6.14
C PHE A 120 1.74 6.77 -5.00
N LYS A 121 2.25 7.97 -4.87
CA LYS A 121 3.24 8.32 -3.86
C LYS A 121 2.97 9.71 -3.27
N GLY A 122 3.22 9.83 -1.98
CA GLY A 122 3.18 11.13 -1.32
C GLY A 122 4.37 11.98 -1.74
N ILE A 123 5.58 11.52 -1.40
CA ILE A 123 6.84 12.18 -1.78
C ILE A 123 7.87 11.16 -2.28
N SER A 124 8.80 11.64 -3.08
CA SER A 124 10.00 10.87 -3.46
C SER A 124 11.23 11.55 -2.86
N LEU A 125 12.09 10.75 -2.22
CA LEU A 125 13.32 11.23 -1.60
C LEU A 125 14.53 10.52 -2.18
N SER A 126 15.52 11.30 -2.59
CA SER A 126 16.87 10.80 -2.85
C SER A 126 17.70 11.01 -1.58
N THR A 127 18.04 9.94 -0.90
CA THR A 127 18.80 9.98 0.36
C THR A 127 20.01 9.06 0.27
N SER A 128 21.00 9.26 1.15
CA SER A 128 22.11 8.30 1.27
C SER A 128 21.61 6.95 1.80
N ILE A 129 22.36 5.88 1.50
CA ILE A 129 22.04 4.50 1.91
C ILE A 129 21.90 4.37 3.42
N ASN A 130 22.72 5.11 4.16
CA ASN A 130 22.78 5.05 5.63
C ASN A 130 21.65 5.80 6.36
N LYS A 131 20.79 6.50 5.63
CA LYS A 131 19.66 7.22 6.21
C LYS A 131 18.41 6.34 6.20
N HIS A 132 17.59 6.47 7.24
CA HIS A 132 16.31 5.78 7.35
C HIS A 132 15.16 6.80 7.37
N VAL A 133 14.05 6.41 6.77
CA VAL A 133 12.80 7.17 6.87
C VAL A 133 11.93 6.48 7.91
N GLU A 134 11.55 7.23 8.92
CA GLU A 134 10.64 6.79 9.96
C GLU A 134 9.30 7.51 9.81
N VAL A 135 8.21 6.74 9.74
CA VAL A 135 6.85 7.26 9.68
C VAL A 135 6.16 6.95 11.00
N VAL A 136 5.64 7.98 11.64
CA VAL A 136 4.87 7.86 12.86
C VAL A 136 3.49 8.44 12.64
N PHE A 137 2.48 7.60 12.73
CA PHE A 137 1.08 8.03 12.73
C PHE A 137 0.57 8.18 14.16
N SER A 138 0.11 9.35 14.52
CA SER A 138 -0.55 9.62 15.78
C SER A 138 -1.80 10.48 15.59
N LYS A 139 -2.69 10.47 16.60
CA LYS A 139 -3.92 11.28 16.55
C LYS A 139 -3.62 12.79 16.55
N LYS A 140 -2.55 13.21 17.22
CA LYS A 140 -2.22 14.64 17.40
C LYS A 140 -1.17 15.14 16.41
N ASN A 141 -0.18 14.31 16.05
CA ASN A 141 0.94 14.76 15.24
C ASN A 141 1.55 13.59 14.46
N SER A 142 1.09 13.37 13.24
CA SER A 142 1.71 12.41 12.33
C SER A 142 2.94 13.07 11.68
N LYS A 143 4.08 12.37 11.67
CA LYS A 143 5.33 12.91 11.11
C LYS A 143 6.10 11.87 10.30
N VAL A 144 6.86 12.36 9.35
CA VAL A 144 7.88 11.61 8.62
C VAL A 144 9.22 12.24 8.95
N THR A 145 10.17 11.43 9.39
CA THR A 145 11.49 11.88 9.82
C THR A 145 12.56 11.13 9.06
N LEU A 146 13.60 11.84 8.63
CA LEU A 146 14.81 11.24 8.09
C LEU A 146 15.84 11.15 9.23
N VAL A 147 16.25 9.96 9.57
CA VAL A 147 17.21 9.65 10.64
C VAL A 147 18.47 8.98 10.09
#